data_b755b92d6721f2ff28ed3b91b0950ee1
#
_entry.id   b755b92d6721f2ff28ed3b91b0950ee1
#
_cell.length_a   1.000
_cell.length_b   1.000
_cell.length_c   1.000
_cell.angle_alpha   90.00
_cell.angle_beta   90.00
_cell.angle_gamma   90.00
#
_symmetry.space_group_name_H-M   'P 1'
#
loop_
_entity.id
_entity.type
_entity.pdbx_description
1 polymer ?
#
loop_
_entity_poly.entity_id
_entity_poly.type
_entity_poly.pdbx_seq_one_letter_code
_entity_poly.pdbx_strand_id
1 'polypeptide(L)'
;MLQRPEYGEGHPERVCCYCGGYADTVDHVPSKVFLDEPYPDNLPVVPCCRKCNEEFSLDEEYVAVLLECVRLQTFDPYQFKREKVIKIVKHTPAILSTVRESVLQLLDGHYTIDSENARLKRVLTKLIAGHLRFEGLDQLFLHSGLKIDFYQDIHTNDELFRRFYSPINSDLLPEVGSRALIALVKNGYARSQWFTVLPGRYEYCVALDNSEVRIIIQDFFGVIGHKVDFRNG
;
A
#
# COMPACT_ATOMS: atom_id res chain seq x y z
N MET A 1 14.45 -18.84 -13.64
CA MET A 1 13.08 -19.41 -13.60
C MET A 1 12.12 -18.25 -13.63
N LEU A 2 11.24 -18.16 -14.64
CA LEU A 2 10.16 -17.17 -14.66
C LEU A 2 9.19 -17.56 -13.53
N GLN A 3 9.07 -16.71 -12.50
CA GLN A 3 8.05 -16.87 -11.48
C GLN A 3 6.68 -16.87 -12.18
N ARG A 4 5.92 -17.94 -12.03
CA ARG A 4 4.50 -17.93 -12.41
C ARG A 4 3.81 -16.96 -11.43
N PRO A 5 3.07 -15.96 -11.93
CA PRO A 5 2.26 -15.13 -11.06
C PRO A 5 1.24 -16.03 -10.34
N GLU A 6 1.27 -16.05 -9.01
CA GLU A 6 0.19 -16.62 -8.23
C GLU A 6 -0.97 -15.62 -8.28
N TYR A 7 -1.89 -15.83 -9.19
CA TYR A 7 -3.16 -15.10 -9.20
C TYR A 7 -4.06 -15.67 -8.10
N GLY A 8 -4.70 -14.78 -7.34
CA GLY A 8 -5.73 -15.18 -6.39
C GLY A 8 -6.81 -16.04 -7.07
N GLU A 9 -7.28 -17.06 -6.39
CA GLU A 9 -8.24 -18.02 -6.94
C GLU A 9 -9.53 -17.32 -7.43
N GLY A 10 -10.00 -17.71 -8.61
CA GLY A 10 -11.34 -17.38 -9.12
C GLY A 10 -11.49 -16.15 -10.03
N HIS A 11 -10.40 -15.44 -10.38
CA HIS A 11 -10.52 -14.24 -11.22
C HIS A 11 -10.06 -14.44 -12.66
N PRO A 12 -10.75 -13.85 -13.66
CA PRO A 12 -10.31 -13.91 -15.04
C PRO A 12 -8.92 -13.28 -15.17
N GLU A 13 -7.95 -14.07 -15.62
CA GLU A 13 -6.52 -13.73 -15.71
C GLU A 13 -6.22 -12.52 -16.61
N ARG A 14 -7.21 -12.00 -17.33
CA ARG A 14 -7.06 -10.98 -18.37
C ARG A 14 -7.79 -9.67 -18.12
N VAL A 15 -8.19 -9.42 -16.88
CA VAL A 15 -8.86 -8.17 -16.51
C VAL A 15 -7.95 -7.34 -15.62
N CYS A 16 -7.61 -6.14 -16.08
CA CYS A 16 -6.81 -5.19 -15.31
C CYS A 16 -7.51 -4.85 -13.98
N CYS A 17 -6.82 -5.05 -12.86
CA CYS A 17 -7.39 -4.82 -11.54
C CYS A 17 -7.68 -3.34 -11.26
N TYR A 18 -7.09 -2.42 -12.05
CA TYR A 18 -7.22 -0.99 -11.83
C TYR A 18 -8.28 -0.32 -12.72
N CYS A 19 -8.44 -0.73 -13.97
CA CYS A 19 -9.38 -0.09 -14.88
C CYS A 19 -10.45 -1.03 -15.47
N GLY A 20 -10.39 -2.34 -15.17
CA GLY A 20 -11.31 -3.32 -15.73
C GLY A 20 -11.08 -3.66 -17.21
N GLY A 21 -10.12 -3.00 -17.89
CA GLY A 21 -9.77 -3.29 -19.28
C GLY A 21 -8.93 -4.57 -19.42
N TYR A 22 -8.47 -4.85 -20.65
CA TYR A 22 -7.63 -6.02 -20.92
C TYR A 22 -6.26 -5.89 -20.22
N ALA A 23 -5.85 -6.92 -19.46
CA ALA A 23 -4.55 -7.00 -18.82
C ALA A 23 -3.55 -7.67 -19.74
N ASP A 24 -2.52 -6.95 -20.16
CA ASP A 24 -1.41 -7.41 -21.01
C ASP A 24 -0.08 -7.49 -20.23
N THR A 25 -0.08 -7.15 -18.94
CA THR A 25 1.06 -7.22 -18.04
C THR A 25 0.61 -7.57 -16.63
N VAL A 26 1.55 -7.56 -15.69
CA VAL A 26 1.30 -7.72 -14.25
C VAL A 26 1.93 -6.57 -13.48
N ASP A 27 1.37 -6.27 -12.32
CA ASP A 27 1.91 -5.30 -11.38
C ASP A 27 2.18 -5.95 -10.02
N HIS A 28 3.25 -5.52 -9.34
CA HIS A 28 3.61 -6.02 -8.03
C HIS A 28 2.82 -5.32 -6.92
N VAL A 29 2.39 -6.09 -5.93
CA VAL A 29 1.64 -5.58 -4.78
C VAL A 29 2.34 -6.00 -3.48
N PRO A 30 2.99 -5.06 -2.80
CA PRO A 30 3.18 -3.66 -3.15
C PRO A 30 4.16 -3.46 -4.30
N SER A 31 4.09 -2.26 -4.90
CA SER A 31 5.08 -1.85 -5.91
C SER A 31 6.49 -1.88 -5.35
N LYS A 32 7.44 -2.36 -6.15
CA LYS A 32 8.84 -2.56 -5.74
C LYS A 32 9.53 -1.29 -5.22
N VAL A 33 9.02 -0.10 -5.58
CA VAL A 33 9.57 1.18 -5.10
C VAL A 33 9.41 1.36 -3.59
N PHE A 34 8.41 0.72 -2.96
CA PHE A 34 8.21 0.74 -1.50
C PHE A 34 9.02 -0.30 -0.74
N LEU A 35 9.70 -1.20 -1.46
CA LEU A 35 10.54 -2.25 -0.90
C LEU A 35 12.02 -1.98 -1.17
N ASP A 36 12.89 -2.59 -0.35
CA ASP A 36 14.34 -2.62 -0.58
C ASP A 36 14.75 -4.00 -1.09
N GLU A 37 15.90 -4.10 -1.76
CA GLU A 37 16.45 -5.37 -2.21
C GLU A 37 17.22 -6.09 -1.06
N PRO A 38 17.24 -7.43 -1.05
CA PRO A 38 16.59 -8.34 -1.99
C PRO A 38 15.05 -8.40 -1.79
N TYR A 39 14.33 -8.48 -2.92
CA TYR A 39 12.87 -8.65 -2.84
C TYR A 39 12.49 -10.06 -2.39
N PRO A 40 11.33 -10.23 -1.74
CA PRO A 40 10.77 -11.55 -1.48
C PRO A 40 10.58 -12.34 -2.79
N ASP A 41 10.94 -13.63 -2.77
CA ASP A 41 10.80 -14.51 -3.93
C ASP A 41 9.33 -14.68 -4.37
N ASN A 42 8.40 -14.57 -3.43
CA ASN A 42 6.96 -14.71 -3.61
C ASN A 42 6.21 -13.37 -3.59
N LEU A 43 6.84 -12.28 -4.05
CA LEU A 43 6.20 -10.98 -4.08
C LEU A 43 4.88 -11.04 -4.89
N PRO A 44 3.74 -10.69 -4.27
CA PRO A 44 2.43 -10.74 -4.92
C PRO A 44 2.38 -9.93 -6.22
N VAL A 45 1.63 -10.45 -7.20
CA VAL A 45 1.36 -9.75 -8.46
C VAL A 45 -0.12 -9.83 -8.80
N VAL A 46 -0.61 -8.81 -9.52
CA VAL A 46 -1.99 -8.75 -10.00
C VAL A 46 -2.02 -8.45 -11.51
N PRO A 47 -3.07 -8.90 -12.24
CA PRO A 47 -3.24 -8.56 -13.64
C PRO A 47 -3.37 -7.04 -13.82
N CYS A 48 -2.60 -6.47 -14.73
CA CYS A 48 -2.58 -5.04 -15.00
C CYS A 48 -2.43 -4.77 -16.49
N CYS A 49 -3.05 -3.71 -17.01
CA CYS A 49 -2.72 -3.23 -18.36
C CYS A 49 -1.49 -2.32 -18.29
N ARG A 50 -0.71 -2.30 -19.39
CA ARG A 50 0.50 -1.49 -19.51
C ARG A 50 0.24 -0.02 -19.22
N LYS A 51 -0.88 0.51 -19.69
CA LYS A 51 -1.27 1.91 -19.46
C LYS A 51 -1.36 2.23 -17.97
N CYS A 52 -2.12 1.45 -17.21
CA CYS A 52 -2.24 1.67 -15.76
C CYS A 52 -0.89 1.51 -15.06
N ASN A 53 -0.08 0.51 -15.42
CA ASN A 53 1.22 0.27 -14.84
C ASN A 53 2.17 1.47 -15.04
N GLU A 54 2.25 2.00 -16.27
CA GLU A 54 3.08 3.15 -16.60
C GLU A 54 2.58 4.45 -15.94
N GLU A 55 1.27 4.69 -15.91
CA GLU A 55 0.69 5.89 -15.31
C GLU A 55 0.91 5.96 -13.78
N PHE A 56 0.93 4.84 -13.09
CA PHE A 56 1.21 4.82 -11.65
C PHE A 56 2.69 5.00 -11.31
N SER A 57 3.60 4.57 -12.17
CA SER A 57 5.04 4.52 -11.89
C SER A 57 5.61 5.86 -11.40
N LEU A 58 5.27 6.96 -12.06
CA LEU A 58 5.74 8.31 -11.69
C LEU A 58 5.16 8.79 -10.35
N ASP A 59 3.91 8.42 -10.05
CA ASP A 59 3.29 8.78 -8.78
C ASP A 59 3.85 7.94 -7.63
N GLU A 60 4.21 6.70 -7.89
CA GLU A 60 4.86 5.81 -6.92
C GLU A 60 6.27 6.27 -6.56
N GLU A 61 7.06 6.69 -7.54
CA GLU A 61 8.37 7.31 -7.30
C GLU A 61 8.23 8.57 -6.46
N TYR A 62 7.28 9.44 -6.80
CA TYR A 62 6.98 10.65 -6.04
C TYR A 62 6.60 10.33 -4.60
N VAL A 63 5.70 9.38 -4.36
CA VAL A 63 5.28 8.99 -3.00
C VAL A 63 6.43 8.36 -2.23
N ALA A 64 7.29 7.55 -2.86
CA ALA A 64 8.46 6.98 -2.21
C ALA A 64 9.44 8.06 -1.71
N VAL A 65 9.65 9.13 -2.50
CA VAL A 65 10.48 10.30 -2.10
C VAL A 65 9.78 11.10 -1.02
N LEU A 66 8.47 11.35 -1.15
CA LEU A 66 7.67 12.06 -0.16
C LEU A 66 7.75 11.41 1.23
N LEU A 67 7.54 10.09 1.29
CA LEU A 67 7.61 9.34 2.54
C LEU A 67 9.02 9.37 3.16
N GLU A 68 10.07 9.29 2.35
CA GLU A 68 11.45 9.38 2.86
C GLU A 68 11.75 10.78 3.41
N CYS A 69 11.34 11.85 2.71
CA CYS A 69 11.53 13.23 3.18
C CYS A 69 10.81 13.49 4.50
N VAL A 70 9.56 13.06 4.61
CA VAL A 70 8.77 13.28 5.84
C VAL A 70 9.26 12.41 6.99
N ARG A 71 9.60 11.14 6.74
CA ARG A 71 10.16 10.25 7.76
C ARG A 71 11.48 10.77 8.35
N LEU A 72 12.34 11.33 7.51
CA LEU A 72 13.64 11.87 7.93
C LEU A 72 13.60 13.36 8.27
N GLN A 73 12.46 14.02 8.07
CA GLN A 73 12.29 15.46 8.31
C GLN A 73 13.31 16.32 7.55
N THR A 74 13.67 15.89 6.30
CA THR A 74 14.69 16.57 5.50
C THR A 74 14.41 16.47 4.00
N PHE A 75 14.86 17.45 3.24
CA PHE A 75 14.91 17.43 1.77
C PHE A 75 16.35 17.34 1.23
N ASP A 76 17.32 17.08 2.11
CA ASP A 76 18.71 16.90 1.73
C ASP A 76 18.96 15.47 1.26
N PRO A 77 19.26 15.24 -0.04
CA PRO A 77 19.47 13.89 -0.58
C PRO A 77 20.65 13.13 0.08
N TYR A 78 21.60 13.84 0.67
CA TYR A 78 22.74 13.23 1.36
C TYR A 78 22.34 12.56 2.67
N GLN A 79 21.17 12.87 3.21
CA GLN A 79 20.63 12.27 4.42
C GLN A 79 19.73 11.07 4.15
N PHE A 80 19.34 10.83 2.91
CA PHE A 80 18.46 9.72 2.54
C PHE A 80 19.11 8.37 2.82
N LYS A 81 18.29 7.40 3.26
CA LYS A 81 18.76 6.07 3.66
C LYS A 81 18.45 5.01 2.61
N ARG A 82 17.40 5.21 1.81
CA ARG A 82 16.96 4.23 0.83
C ARG A 82 17.67 4.43 -0.50
N GLU A 83 18.40 3.40 -0.95
CA GLU A 83 19.11 3.45 -2.24
C GLU A 83 18.21 3.78 -3.43
N LYS A 84 16.98 3.24 -3.44
CA LYS A 84 16.02 3.52 -4.52
C LYS A 84 15.63 4.99 -4.55
N VAL A 85 15.34 5.58 -3.40
CA VAL A 85 15.01 7.01 -3.31
C VAL A 85 16.20 7.87 -3.77
N ILE A 86 17.42 7.50 -3.36
CA ILE A 86 18.65 8.16 -3.82
C ILE A 86 18.78 8.08 -5.35
N LYS A 87 18.52 6.90 -5.93
CA LYS A 87 18.57 6.69 -7.40
C LYS A 87 17.50 7.53 -8.13
N ILE A 88 16.27 7.57 -7.61
CA ILE A 88 15.17 8.38 -8.16
C ILE A 88 15.56 9.86 -8.18
N VAL A 89 16.02 10.40 -7.03
CA VAL A 89 16.39 11.81 -6.93
C VAL A 89 17.59 12.16 -7.79
N LYS A 90 18.57 11.28 -7.94
CA LYS A 90 19.70 11.46 -8.89
C LYS A 90 19.23 11.52 -10.33
N HIS A 91 18.25 10.70 -10.70
CA HIS A 91 17.74 10.65 -12.07
C HIS A 91 16.78 11.82 -12.35
N THR A 92 15.96 12.20 -11.37
CA THR A 92 14.94 13.23 -11.50
C THR A 92 15.04 14.23 -10.33
N PRO A 93 16.05 15.13 -10.30
CA PRO A 93 16.26 16.04 -9.16
C PRO A 93 15.08 17.00 -8.89
N ALA A 94 14.33 17.35 -9.92
CA ALA A 94 13.14 18.21 -9.81
C ALA A 94 12.02 17.61 -8.93
N ILE A 95 12.05 16.29 -8.67
CA ILE A 95 11.07 15.63 -7.82
C ILE A 95 11.07 16.20 -6.38
N LEU A 96 12.24 16.64 -5.89
CA LEU A 96 12.35 17.23 -4.55
C LEU A 96 11.61 18.54 -4.41
N SER A 97 11.64 19.42 -5.42
CA SER A 97 10.86 20.67 -5.39
C SER A 97 9.36 20.36 -5.39
N THR A 98 8.91 19.44 -6.24
CA THR A 98 7.51 19.00 -6.27
C THR A 98 7.06 18.40 -4.94
N VAL A 99 7.90 17.58 -4.31
CA VAL A 99 7.61 17.01 -2.99
C VAL A 99 7.56 18.10 -1.93
N ARG A 100 8.50 19.04 -1.95
CA ARG A 100 8.55 20.13 -0.97
C ARG A 100 7.31 21.04 -1.03
N GLU A 101 6.76 21.28 -2.21
CA GLU A 101 5.53 22.06 -2.41
C GLU A 101 4.26 21.35 -1.89
N SER A 102 4.34 20.04 -1.64
CA SER A 102 3.21 19.19 -1.23
C SER A 102 3.24 18.77 0.23
N VAL A 103 4.18 19.29 1.01
CA VAL A 103 4.23 19.09 2.46
C VAL A 103 3.89 20.39 3.19
N LEU A 104 3.30 20.24 4.37
CA LEU A 104 3.02 21.34 5.28
C LEU A 104 4.11 21.41 6.35
N GLN A 105 4.59 22.59 6.68
CA GLN A 105 5.47 22.78 7.82
C GLN A 105 4.65 23.21 9.02
N LEU A 106 4.72 22.44 10.09
CA LEU A 106 4.06 22.71 11.36
C LEU A 106 4.79 23.81 12.14
N LEU A 107 4.14 24.35 13.17
CA LEU A 107 4.70 25.43 14.02
C LEU A 107 5.98 25.03 14.76
N ASP A 108 6.15 23.75 15.03
CA ASP A 108 7.36 23.17 15.64
C ASP A 108 8.50 22.90 14.63
N GLY A 109 8.26 23.25 13.36
CA GLY A 109 9.21 23.06 12.27
C GLY A 109 9.15 21.71 11.57
N HIS A 110 8.34 20.76 12.07
CA HIS A 110 8.18 19.43 11.46
C HIS A 110 7.40 19.48 10.15
N TYR A 111 7.76 18.60 9.22
CA TYR A 111 7.04 18.43 7.96
C TYR A 111 5.98 17.35 8.10
N THR A 112 4.77 17.64 7.60
CA THR A 112 3.66 16.70 7.49
C THR A 112 3.10 16.69 6.08
N ILE A 113 2.48 15.57 5.70
CA ILE A 113 1.90 15.41 4.36
C ILE A 113 0.54 16.13 4.33
N ASP A 114 0.32 16.88 3.26
CA ASP A 114 -1.00 17.48 3.00
C ASP A 114 -2.04 16.37 2.78
N SER A 115 -3.13 16.40 3.55
CA SER A 115 -4.23 15.44 3.44
C SER A 115 -4.91 15.45 2.06
N GLU A 116 -4.80 16.54 1.31
CA GLU A 116 -5.39 16.68 -0.02
C GLU A 116 -4.43 16.29 -1.17
N ASN A 117 -3.26 15.76 -0.86
CA ASN A 117 -2.29 15.30 -1.86
C ASN A 117 -2.88 14.23 -2.80
N ALA A 118 -3.25 14.65 -4.01
CA ALA A 118 -3.93 13.81 -4.99
C ALA A 118 -3.07 12.63 -5.49
N ARG A 119 -1.74 12.84 -5.65
CA ARG A 119 -0.82 11.78 -6.07
C ARG A 119 -0.69 10.71 -5.00
N LEU A 120 -0.59 11.10 -3.74
CA LEU A 120 -0.59 10.16 -2.62
C LEU A 120 -1.90 9.37 -2.59
N LYS A 121 -3.06 10.04 -2.60
CA LYS A 121 -4.38 9.38 -2.60
C LYS A 121 -4.50 8.37 -3.75
N ARG A 122 -4.03 8.71 -4.95
CA ARG A 122 -4.04 7.82 -6.12
C ARG A 122 -3.20 6.56 -5.89
N VAL A 123 -1.99 6.71 -5.36
CA VAL A 123 -1.11 5.57 -5.06
C VAL A 123 -1.69 4.71 -3.94
N LEU A 124 -2.23 5.31 -2.88
CA LEU A 124 -2.86 4.55 -1.80
C LEU A 124 -4.08 3.76 -2.30
N THR A 125 -4.91 4.37 -3.15
CA THR A 125 -6.03 3.68 -3.81
C THR A 125 -5.53 2.46 -4.61
N LYS A 126 -4.45 2.63 -5.37
CA LYS A 126 -3.82 1.55 -6.13
C LYS A 126 -3.36 0.40 -5.21
N LEU A 127 -2.64 0.71 -4.14
CA LEU A 127 -2.13 -0.29 -3.20
C LEU A 127 -3.27 -1.09 -2.56
N ILE A 128 -4.33 -0.40 -2.10
CA ILE A 128 -5.51 -1.02 -1.51
C ILE A 128 -6.18 -1.95 -2.53
N ALA A 129 -6.45 -1.45 -3.74
CA ALA A 129 -7.08 -2.23 -4.81
C ALA A 129 -6.24 -3.47 -5.19
N GLY A 130 -4.92 -3.33 -5.25
CA GLY A 130 -4.01 -4.42 -5.53
C GLY A 130 -4.07 -5.52 -4.45
N HIS A 131 -4.06 -5.14 -3.17
CA HIS A 131 -4.18 -6.13 -2.07
C HIS A 131 -5.54 -6.83 -2.07
N LEU A 132 -6.63 -6.09 -2.23
CA LEU A 132 -7.96 -6.67 -2.36
C LEU A 132 -8.00 -7.69 -3.51
N ARG A 133 -7.48 -7.31 -4.68
CA ARG A 133 -7.44 -8.20 -5.84
C ARG A 133 -6.61 -9.44 -5.59
N PHE A 134 -5.44 -9.32 -4.95
CA PHE A 134 -4.55 -10.43 -4.68
C PHE A 134 -5.14 -11.43 -3.68
N GLU A 135 -5.86 -10.95 -2.67
CA GLU A 135 -6.52 -11.79 -1.67
C GLU A 135 -7.85 -12.41 -2.17
N GLY A 136 -8.14 -12.31 -3.47
CA GLY A 136 -9.28 -12.98 -4.09
C GLY A 136 -10.59 -12.19 -4.07
N LEU A 137 -10.53 -10.88 -3.80
CA LEU A 137 -11.68 -10.06 -3.53
C LEU A 137 -12.12 -9.24 -4.75
N ASP A 138 -13.40 -8.87 -4.78
CA ASP A 138 -14.11 -8.45 -5.98
C ASP A 138 -13.58 -7.14 -6.60
N GLN A 139 -13.61 -7.05 -7.96
CA GLN A 139 -13.18 -5.90 -8.76
C GLN A 139 -14.00 -4.61 -8.56
N LEU A 140 -15.09 -4.69 -7.83
CA LEU A 140 -16.07 -3.60 -7.67
C LEU A 140 -15.54 -2.39 -6.86
N PHE A 141 -14.38 -2.51 -6.25
CA PHE A 141 -13.86 -1.50 -5.32
C PHE A 141 -13.41 -0.18 -5.94
N LEU A 142 -12.85 -0.19 -7.13
CA LEU A 142 -12.40 1.07 -7.77
C LEU A 142 -13.56 1.98 -8.19
N HIS A 143 -14.76 1.41 -8.34
CA HIS A 143 -15.96 2.13 -8.76
C HIS A 143 -16.96 2.41 -7.62
N SER A 144 -16.77 1.81 -6.43
CA SER A 144 -17.74 1.85 -5.33
C SER A 144 -17.45 2.86 -4.23
N GLY A 145 -16.51 3.77 -4.45
CA GLY A 145 -16.10 4.72 -3.41
C GLY A 145 -15.27 4.09 -2.29
N LEU A 146 -14.03 4.51 -2.22
CA LEU A 146 -13.09 4.13 -1.18
C LEU A 146 -12.80 5.34 -0.31
N LYS A 147 -13.07 5.24 0.99
CA LYS A 147 -12.60 6.23 1.96
C LYS A 147 -11.19 5.80 2.39
N ILE A 148 -10.23 6.71 2.29
CA ILE A 148 -8.85 6.47 2.68
C ILE A 148 -8.45 7.47 3.74
N ASP A 149 -8.05 6.95 4.89
CA ASP A 149 -7.43 7.70 5.96
C ASP A 149 -5.95 7.29 6.06
N PHE A 150 -5.04 8.24 6.30
CA PHE A 150 -3.62 7.93 6.51
C PHE A 150 -3.05 8.69 7.71
N TYR A 151 -2.02 8.15 8.29
CA TYR A 151 -1.43 8.60 9.54
C TYR A 151 0.09 8.50 9.46
N GLN A 152 0.77 9.49 10.01
CA GLN A 152 2.22 9.48 10.17
C GLN A 152 2.56 9.10 11.62
N ASP A 153 3.77 8.58 11.80
CA ASP A 153 4.31 8.23 13.13
C ASP A 153 3.39 7.34 13.97
N ILE A 154 2.83 6.29 13.35
CA ILE A 154 1.87 5.38 13.99
C ILE A 154 2.40 4.74 15.29
N HIS A 155 3.73 4.67 15.46
CA HIS A 155 4.37 4.11 16.66
C HIS A 155 4.54 5.11 17.80
N THR A 156 4.40 6.41 17.55
CA THR A 156 4.54 7.45 18.59
C THR A 156 3.24 7.74 19.33
N ASN A 157 2.12 7.25 18.79
CA ASN A 157 0.79 7.43 19.35
C ASN A 157 0.19 6.06 19.71
N ASP A 158 0.07 5.77 21.01
CA ASP A 158 -0.46 4.49 21.52
C ASP A 158 -1.87 4.17 21.03
N GLU A 159 -2.72 5.17 20.81
CA GLU A 159 -4.08 4.98 20.32
C GLU A 159 -4.06 4.57 18.85
N LEU A 160 -3.28 5.26 18.00
CA LEU A 160 -3.08 4.89 16.61
C LEU A 160 -2.44 3.51 16.48
N PHE A 161 -1.42 3.23 17.28
CA PHE A 161 -0.78 1.91 17.32
C PHE A 161 -1.80 0.80 17.62
N ARG A 162 -2.60 0.96 18.68
CA ARG A 162 -3.65 -0.01 19.03
C ARG A 162 -4.67 -0.14 17.91
N ARG A 163 -5.11 0.96 17.31
CA ARG A 163 -6.07 0.96 16.19
C ARG A 163 -5.54 0.16 15.00
N PHE A 164 -4.28 0.34 14.62
CA PHE A 164 -3.68 -0.39 13.50
C PHE A 164 -3.56 -1.88 13.78
N TYR A 165 -3.11 -2.26 14.97
CA TYR A 165 -2.86 -3.66 15.32
C TYR A 165 -4.03 -4.37 16.02
N SER A 166 -5.13 -3.68 16.31
CA SER A 166 -6.35 -4.34 16.80
C SER A 166 -6.88 -5.29 15.73
N PRO A 167 -7.39 -6.47 16.12
CA PRO A 167 -8.07 -7.36 15.17
C PRO A 167 -9.19 -6.63 14.45
N ILE A 168 -9.31 -6.83 13.15
CA ILE A 168 -10.49 -6.41 12.41
C ILE A 168 -11.57 -7.44 12.70
N ASN A 169 -12.65 -7.01 13.36
CA ASN A 169 -13.77 -7.90 13.64
C ASN A 169 -14.45 -8.27 12.34
N SER A 170 -14.47 -9.57 12.05
CA SER A 170 -15.21 -10.15 10.95
C SER A 170 -15.95 -11.36 11.48
N ASP A 171 -17.24 -11.48 11.18
CA ASP A 171 -18.03 -12.65 11.48
C ASP A 171 -17.67 -13.86 10.58
N LEU A 172 -16.80 -13.64 9.60
CA LEU A 172 -16.31 -14.64 8.68
C LEU A 172 -15.09 -15.36 9.27
N LEU A 173 -15.10 -16.68 9.16
CA LEU A 173 -13.93 -17.52 9.45
C LEU A 173 -13.13 -17.73 8.16
N PRO A 174 -11.79 -17.74 8.24
CA PRO A 174 -10.95 -18.05 7.09
C PRO A 174 -11.25 -19.47 6.56
N GLU A 175 -11.29 -19.60 5.24
CA GLU A 175 -11.43 -20.93 4.61
C GLU A 175 -10.23 -21.82 4.94
N VAL A 176 -10.50 -23.14 5.03
CA VAL A 176 -9.45 -24.13 5.27
C VAL A 176 -8.47 -24.13 4.09
N GLY A 177 -7.17 -23.96 4.40
CA GLY A 177 -6.11 -23.85 3.38
C GLY A 177 -5.86 -22.46 2.84
N SER A 178 -6.67 -21.45 3.21
CA SER A 178 -6.41 -20.05 2.84
C SER A 178 -5.16 -19.49 3.52
N ARG A 179 -4.57 -18.45 2.90
CA ARG A 179 -3.45 -17.70 3.51
C ARG A 179 -3.84 -17.09 4.84
N ALA A 180 -5.07 -16.60 4.97
CA ALA A 180 -5.61 -16.05 6.20
C ALA A 180 -5.64 -17.08 7.32
N LEU A 181 -6.06 -18.33 7.05
CA LEU A 181 -6.01 -19.41 8.05
C LEU A 181 -4.58 -19.77 8.42
N ILE A 182 -3.66 -19.83 7.46
CA ILE A 182 -2.23 -20.09 7.72
C ILE A 182 -1.64 -19.01 8.62
N ALA A 183 -1.95 -17.73 8.35
CA ALA A 183 -1.53 -16.60 9.17
C ALA A 183 -2.11 -16.68 10.59
N LEU A 184 -3.40 -17.04 10.72
CA LEU A 184 -4.07 -17.25 12.00
C LEU A 184 -3.35 -18.31 12.85
N VAL A 185 -3.01 -19.44 12.25
CA VAL A 185 -2.34 -20.56 12.96
C VAL A 185 -0.91 -20.18 13.34
N LYS A 186 -0.17 -19.46 12.49
CA LYS A 186 1.25 -19.13 12.74
C LYS A 186 1.45 -17.98 13.71
N ASN A 187 0.62 -16.94 13.62
CA ASN A 187 0.87 -15.66 14.29
C ASN A 187 0.00 -15.42 15.53
N GLY A 188 -0.96 -16.31 15.82
CA GLY A 188 -1.96 -16.13 16.87
C GLY A 188 -3.00 -15.08 16.51
N TYR A 189 -4.09 -14.99 17.28
CA TYR A 189 -5.29 -14.23 16.89
C TYR A 189 -5.06 -12.72 16.68
N ALA A 190 -4.21 -12.08 17.48
CA ALA A 190 -4.02 -10.62 17.43
C ALA A 190 -3.20 -10.13 16.22
N ARG A 191 -2.30 -10.95 15.67
CA ARG A 191 -1.50 -10.64 14.46
C ARG A 191 -1.80 -11.55 13.27
N SER A 192 -2.81 -12.39 13.37
CA SER A 192 -3.14 -13.40 12.37
C SER A 192 -3.55 -12.84 11.02
N GLN A 193 -4.03 -11.60 11.00
CA GLN A 193 -4.52 -10.94 9.80
C GLN A 193 -3.42 -10.14 9.08
N TRP A 194 -2.24 -9.95 9.70
CA TRP A 194 -1.15 -9.16 9.13
C TRP A 194 -0.19 -10.03 8.31
N PHE A 195 0.09 -9.56 7.11
CA PHE A 195 1.06 -10.13 6.19
C PHE A 195 2.27 -9.21 6.10
N THR A 196 3.41 -9.65 6.59
CA THR A 196 4.68 -8.96 6.42
C THR A 196 5.26 -9.30 5.06
N VAL A 197 5.30 -8.33 4.15
CA VAL A 197 5.92 -8.48 2.83
C VAL A 197 7.43 -8.34 2.95
N LEU A 198 7.90 -7.30 3.63
CA LEU A 198 9.31 -7.09 3.95
C LEU A 198 9.39 -6.45 5.35
N PRO A 199 10.07 -7.08 6.33
CA PRO A 199 10.17 -6.56 7.70
C PRO A 199 10.71 -5.13 7.73
N GLY A 200 10.05 -4.26 8.49
CA GLY A 200 10.42 -2.84 8.63
C GLY A 200 10.17 -1.98 7.38
N ARG A 201 9.53 -2.55 6.35
CA ARG A 201 9.28 -1.86 5.09
C ARG A 201 7.83 -1.86 4.67
N TYR A 202 7.19 -3.03 4.72
CA TYR A 202 5.82 -3.11 4.25
C TYR A 202 5.07 -4.27 4.89
N GLU A 203 3.95 -3.94 5.50
CA GLU A 203 2.99 -4.89 6.06
C GLU A 203 1.58 -4.48 5.64
N TYR A 204 0.70 -5.45 5.50
CA TYR A 204 -0.71 -5.18 5.21
C TYR A 204 -1.63 -6.18 5.91
N CYS A 205 -2.87 -5.78 6.05
CA CYS A 205 -3.97 -6.59 6.58
C CYS A 205 -5.21 -6.33 5.76
N VAL A 206 -5.96 -7.38 5.42
CA VAL A 206 -7.24 -7.28 4.71
C VAL A 206 -8.31 -7.97 5.54
N ALA A 207 -9.43 -7.28 5.79
CA ALA A 207 -10.59 -7.86 6.44
C ALA A 207 -11.19 -8.98 5.57
N LEU A 208 -11.62 -10.07 6.19
CA LEU A 208 -12.20 -11.22 5.48
C LEU A 208 -13.50 -10.86 4.74
N ASP A 209 -14.25 -9.89 5.25
CA ASP A 209 -15.46 -9.35 4.65
C ASP A 209 -15.21 -8.20 3.67
N ASN A 210 -13.93 -7.89 3.39
CA ASN A 210 -13.50 -6.81 2.49
C ASN A 210 -13.90 -5.41 2.92
N SER A 211 -14.30 -5.21 4.16
CA SER A 211 -14.72 -3.91 4.67
C SER A 211 -13.56 -2.95 4.88
N GLU A 212 -12.36 -3.48 5.17
CA GLU A 212 -11.20 -2.68 5.54
C GLU A 212 -9.87 -3.29 5.04
N VAL A 213 -8.98 -2.44 4.58
CA VAL A 213 -7.56 -2.76 4.30
C VAL A 213 -6.69 -1.83 5.12
N ARG A 214 -5.72 -2.38 5.84
CA ARG A 214 -4.68 -1.61 6.53
C ARG A 214 -3.33 -1.88 5.91
N ILE A 215 -2.52 -0.83 5.77
CA ILE A 215 -1.17 -0.91 5.22
C ILE A 215 -0.23 -0.12 6.14
N ILE A 216 0.96 -0.65 6.40
CA ILE A 216 2.03 0.05 7.08
C ILE A 216 3.24 0.10 6.15
N ILE A 217 3.74 1.31 5.89
CA ILE A 217 4.91 1.56 5.03
C ILE A 217 6.04 2.13 5.89
N GLN A 218 7.22 1.47 5.84
CA GLN A 218 8.46 1.88 6.51
C GLN A 218 8.32 2.03 8.05
N ASP A 219 7.46 1.25 8.67
CA ASP A 219 7.16 1.27 10.11
C ASP A 219 6.71 2.63 10.65
N PHE A 220 6.32 3.57 9.79
CA PHE A 220 5.97 4.91 10.25
C PHE A 220 4.65 5.42 9.64
N PHE A 221 4.35 5.03 8.41
CA PHE A 221 3.21 5.55 7.67
C PHE A 221 2.11 4.49 7.58
N GLY A 222 0.98 4.77 8.22
CA GLY A 222 -0.18 3.89 8.26
C GLY A 222 -1.29 4.36 7.35
N VAL A 223 -1.96 3.43 6.67
CA VAL A 223 -3.09 3.67 5.78
C VAL A 223 -4.24 2.76 6.18
N ILE A 224 -5.45 3.30 6.21
CA ILE A 224 -6.69 2.54 6.38
C ILE A 224 -7.62 2.89 5.21
N GLY A 225 -7.97 1.88 4.44
CA GLY A 225 -8.98 1.97 3.38
C GLY A 225 -10.27 1.30 3.79
N HIS A 226 -11.39 2.02 3.70
CA HIS A 226 -12.72 1.51 4.01
C HIS A 226 -13.59 1.50 2.77
N LYS A 227 -14.38 0.44 2.59
CA LYS A 227 -15.46 0.42 1.61
C LYS A 227 -16.57 1.35 2.07
N VAL A 228 -17.01 2.24 1.19
CA VAL A 228 -18.19 3.07 1.45
C VAL A 228 -19.42 2.37 0.88
N ASP A 229 -20.31 1.89 1.77
CA ASP A 229 -21.60 1.37 1.35
C ASP A 229 -22.54 2.54 1.03
N PHE A 230 -22.85 2.73 -0.24
CA PHE A 230 -23.85 3.73 -0.70
C PHE A 230 -25.31 3.30 -0.46
N ARG A 231 -25.58 2.24 0.32
CA ARG A 231 -26.92 1.74 0.53
C ARG A 231 -27.72 2.49 1.60
N ASN A 232 -27.15 3.48 2.27
CA ASN A 232 -27.78 4.26 3.34
C ASN A 232 -27.82 5.77 3.04
N GLY A 233 -28.18 6.14 1.82
CA GLY A 233 -28.48 7.50 1.42
C GLY A 233 -29.88 7.61 0.81
#